data_42defec3b1799e1f7eac2a336f71109e
#
_entry.id   42defec3b1799e1f7eac2a336f71109e
#
_cell.length_a   1.000
_cell.length_b   1.000
_cell.length_c   1.000
_cell.angle_alpha   90.00
_cell.angle_beta   90.00
_cell.angle_gamma   90.00
#
_symmetry.space_group_name_H-M   'P 1'
#
loop_
_entity.id
_entity.type
_entity.pdbx_description
1 polymer ?
#
loop_
_entity_poly.entity_id
_entity_poly.type
_entity_poly.pdbx_seq_one_letter_code
_entity_poly.pdbx_strand_id
1 'polypeptide(L)'
;MPDKPARFSKKPGKQGGTLAQSFSSIKHELYAGHIKYMLIFSLAPIFPSMKDSLIADAYPLFGFDSIFLMGIAYSLGIGLLFAFAKLENIARYARHVAMFMTVSFMLWLVLPIGPLATFAGIVFSLLFGGCSGFQLFGFACALNDTERLVGAAITSLFCLLFQLFIALVPLGSKNGIIFVALQVLVSAKCLTLYQGQDFEHIKNKSIEGHGKQLAPALFFFFAHRAIVFFYSYLPTSPSLLISGFSGLVVFALCIIIYVAAEFKIWHMCNMFFAGMAVTFILRLLLPNSHGALAASITQGFSHMGFIASYYLLGLVIGKFVNLRLFKWVLAVIFNASLLLHIIPGLLATKAPEALPLVGTLTTMGLFVLFTLMMPLMSQQLFIKAAVQENAQEKHQQLALNYGFTAREEEVVKCLIKGMTYKQCAAQLHISQNTVKFHALNAYRKANVSSRGELMALFLDE
;
A
#
# COMPACT_ATOMS: atom_id res chain seq x y z
N MET A 1 -20.16 -60.20 -13.52
CA MET A 1 -19.59 -59.62 -12.29
C MET A 1 -19.52 -58.13 -12.52
N PRO A 2 -20.27 -57.29 -11.82
CA PRO A 2 -20.30 -55.86 -12.06
C PRO A 2 -19.18 -55.11 -11.32
N ASP A 3 -18.58 -54.19 -12.02
CA ASP A 3 -17.50 -53.32 -11.59
C ASP A 3 -17.89 -52.42 -10.40
N LYS A 4 -16.94 -52.25 -9.49
CA LYS A 4 -17.04 -51.40 -8.30
C LYS A 4 -17.04 -49.91 -8.70
N PRO A 5 -17.90 -49.07 -8.13
CA PRO A 5 -17.85 -47.63 -8.36
C PRO A 5 -16.61 -47.01 -7.74
N ALA A 6 -15.98 -46.11 -8.49
CA ALA A 6 -14.82 -45.32 -8.09
C ALA A 6 -15.11 -44.54 -6.80
N ARG A 7 -14.25 -44.70 -5.81
CA ARG A 7 -14.28 -43.94 -4.56
C ARG A 7 -14.05 -42.47 -4.87
N PHE A 8 -15.07 -41.64 -4.64
CA PHE A 8 -14.91 -40.21 -4.51
C PHE A 8 -13.82 -39.91 -3.47
N SER A 9 -12.73 -39.35 -3.93
CA SER A 9 -11.69 -38.78 -3.09
C SER A 9 -12.30 -37.61 -2.31
N LYS A 10 -12.40 -37.79 -0.98
CA LYS A 10 -12.74 -36.69 -0.07
C LYS A 10 -11.76 -35.55 -0.32
N LYS A 11 -12.28 -34.34 -0.63
CA LYS A 11 -11.51 -33.10 -0.52
C LYS A 11 -10.79 -33.10 0.82
N PRO A 12 -9.47 -32.81 0.86
CA PRO A 12 -8.79 -32.66 2.14
C PRO A 12 -9.49 -31.54 2.90
N GLY A 13 -10.07 -31.86 4.07
CA GLY A 13 -10.59 -30.88 4.99
C GLY A 13 -9.47 -29.87 5.28
N LYS A 14 -9.77 -28.57 5.27
CA LYS A 14 -8.86 -27.52 5.74
C LYS A 14 -8.39 -27.89 7.15
N GLN A 15 -7.24 -28.54 7.24
CA GLN A 15 -6.48 -28.60 8.49
C GLN A 15 -5.96 -27.20 8.70
N GLY A 16 -6.35 -26.55 9.80
CA GLY A 16 -5.77 -25.27 10.21
C GLY A 16 -4.25 -25.39 10.15
N GLY A 17 -3.63 -24.64 9.23
CA GLY A 17 -2.19 -24.66 9.07
C GLY A 17 -1.53 -24.15 10.33
N THR A 18 -0.44 -24.78 10.77
CA THR A 18 0.35 -24.24 11.87
C THR A 18 0.93 -22.87 11.44
N LEU A 19 1.15 -21.96 12.40
CA LEU A 19 1.82 -20.66 12.14
C LEU A 19 3.07 -20.83 11.26
N ALA A 20 3.83 -21.91 11.48
CA ALA A 20 5.01 -22.23 10.69
C ALA A 20 4.70 -22.50 9.20
N GLN A 21 3.56 -23.12 8.89
CA GLN A 21 3.13 -23.37 7.51
C GLN A 21 2.70 -22.07 6.82
N SER A 22 1.99 -21.18 7.53
CA SER A 22 1.61 -19.86 7.00
C SER A 22 2.84 -19.01 6.72
N PHE A 23 3.84 -18.99 7.60
CA PHE A 23 5.11 -18.28 7.35
C PHE A 23 5.93 -18.91 6.21
N SER A 24 5.90 -20.23 6.07
CA SER A 24 6.59 -20.91 4.96
C SER A 24 5.97 -20.55 3.60
N SER A 25 4.64 -20.50 3.49
CA SER A 25 3.97 -20.08 2.25
C SER A 25 4.30 -18.63 1.89
N ILE A 26 4.27 -17.71 2.85
CA ILE A 26 4.66 -16.31 2.64
C ILE A 26 6.09 -16.22 2.10
N LYS A 27 7.03 -16.97 2.68
CA LYS A 27 8.44 -16.94 2.26
C LYS A 27 8.63 -17.33 0.78
N HIS A 28 7.85 -18.27 0.26
CA HIS A 28 7.93 -18.70 -1.13
C HIS A 28 7.43 -17.66 -2.12
N GLU A 29 6.57 -16.75 -1.69
CA GLU A 29 6.01 -15.67 -2.54
C GLU A 29 6.88 -14.41 -2.56
N LEU A 30 7.92 -14.31 -1.72
CA LEU A 30 8.79 -13.15 -1.62
C LEU A 30 9.99 -13.27 -2.56
N TYR A 31 10.17 -12.27 -3.41
CA TYR A 31 11.33 -12.16 -4.29
C TYR A 31 12.35 -11.14 -3.74
N ALA A 32 13.57 -11.59 -3.46
CA ALA A 32 14.60 -10.74 -2.86
C ALA A 32 14.93 -9.48 -3.69
N GLY A 33 14.81 -9.54 -5.02
CA GLY A 33 15.00 -8.41 -5.91
C GLY A 33 13.95 -7.30 -5.75
N HIS A 34 12.80 -7.59 -5.12
CA HIS A 34 11.71 -6.65 -4.92
C HIS A 34 11.79 -5.87 -3.59
N ILE A 35 12.73 -6.18 -2.69
CA ILE A 35 12.88 -5.51 -1.40
C ILE A 35 12.99 -3.98 -1.54
N LYS A 36 13.62 -3.51 -2.62
CA LYS A 36 13.74 -2.08 -2.97
C LYS A 36 12.39 -1.38 -3.19
N TYR A 37 11.34 -2.13 -3.54
CA TYR A 37 9.97 -1.64 -3.74
C TYR A 37 9.09 -1.86 -2.51
N MET A 38 9.48 -2.78 -1.61
CA MET A 38 8.72 -3.07 -0.39
C MET A 38 8.89 -1.99 0.67
N LEU A 39 10.06 -1.33 0.72
CA LEU A 39 10.40 -0.35 1.75
C LEU A 39 9.87 1.04 1.37
N ILE A 40 8.73 1.43 1.95
CA ILE A 40 8.07 2.73 1.70
C ILE A 40 8.31 3.73 2.82
N PHE A 41 9.56 3.83 3.29
CA PHE A 41 9.93 4.65 4.44
C PHE A 41 9.60 6.14 4.29
N SER A 42 9.67 6.68 3.09
CA SER A 42 9.33 8.08 2.84
C SER A 42 7.84 8.40 3.02
N LEU A 43 6.98 7.37 3.05
CA LEU A 43 5.55 7.50 3.35
C LEU A 43 5.23 7.39 4.85
N ALA A 44 6.18 6.95 5.66
CA ALA A 44 6.03 6.90 7.12
C ALA A 44 6.00 8.33 7.69
N PRO A 45 5.25 8.58 8.79
CA PRO A 45 5.10 9.93 9.34
C PRO A 45 6.44 10.47 9.84
N ILE A 46 6.97 11.47 9.14
CA ILE A 46 8.23 12.18 9.45
C ILE A 46 7.99 13.40 10.32
N PHE A 47 6.95 14.17 9.99
CA PHE A 47 6.76 15.50 10.57
C PHE A 47 6.73 15.56 12.09
N PRO A 48 6.12 14.59 12.83
CA PRO A 48 6.21 14.58 14.28
C PRO A 48 7.64 14.47 14.79
N SER A 49 8.47 13.67 14.11
CA SER A 49 9.89 13.47 14.49
C SER A 49 10.77 14.66 14.11
N MET A 50 10.38 15.43 13.09
CA MET A 50 11.09 16.63 12.65
C MET A 50 10.77 17.84 13.55
N LYS A 51 9.52 17.93 14.07
CA LYS A 51 9.02 19.08 14.80
C LYS A 51 9.90 19.45 15.98
N ASP A 52 10.33 18.46 16.75
CA ASP A 52 11.05 18.70 18.00
C ASP A 52 12.58 18.80 17.83
N SER A 53 13.11 18.40 16.67
CA SER A 53 14.55 18.24 16.50
C SER A 53 15.19 19.09 15.40
N LEU A 54 14.45 19.37 14.32
CA LEU A 54 14.99 20.08 13.14
C LEU A 54 14.29 21.41 12.87
N ILE A 55 13.06 21.55 13.33
CA ILE A 55 12.18 22.65 12.95
C ILE A 55 11.88 23.59 14.11
N ALA A 56 12.11 23.17 15.36
CA ALA A 56 11.86 24.02 16.53
C ALA A 56 12.57 25.37 16.42
N ASP A 57 13.74 25.39 15.79
CA ASP A 57 14.58 26.58 15.59
C ASP A 57 14.52 27.13 14.15
N ALA A 58 13.62 26.60 13.29
CA ALA A 58 13.60 27.00 11.90
C ALA A 58 13.03 28.42 11.73
N TYR A 59 13.74 29.22 10.92
CA TYR A 59 13.40 30.60 10.65
C TYR A 59 12.10 30.70 9.82
N PRO A 60 11.08 31.51 10.25
CA PRO A 60 9.88 31.71 9.47
C PRO A 60 10.20 32.41 8.13
N LEU A 61 9.61 31.95 7.03
CA LEU A 61 9.74 32.58 5.73
C LEU A 61 8.40 33.19 5.31
N PHE A 62 8.45 34.42 4.80
CA PHE A 62 7.26 35.13 4.30
C PHE A 62 6.11 35.22 5.34
N GLY A 63 6.42 35.22 6.63
CA GLY A 63 5.43 35.24 7.70
C GLY A 63 4.72 33.92 7.97
N PHE A 64 5.12 32.83 7.30
CA PHE A 64 4.59 31.50 7.53
C PHE A 64 5.54 30.64 8.35
N ASP A 65 4.96 29.76 9.16
CA ASP A 65 5.71 28.74 9.88
C ASP A 65 6.41 27.80 8.90
N SER A 66 7.68 27.52 9.17
CA SER A 66 8.50 26.61 8.36
C SER A 66 7.96 25.19 8.26
N ILE A 67 7.34 24.67 9.33
CA ILE A 67 6.68 23.36 9.34
C ILE A 67 5.55 23.33 8.30
N PHE A 68 4.74 24.37 8.27
CA PHE A 68 3.64 24.51 7.33
C PHE A 68 4.14 24.54 5.89
N LEU A 69 5.17 25.34 5.61
CA LEU A 69 5.77 25.43 4.26
C LEU A 69 6.39 24.11 3.82
N MET A 70 7.10 23.42 4.70
CA MET A 70 7.68 22.10 4.43
C MET A 70 6.60 21.03 4.21
N GLY A 71 5.49 21.08 4.96
CA GLY A 71 4.33 20.20 4.77
C GLY A 71 3.68 20.36 3.40
N ILE A 72 3.47 21.60 2.97
CA ILE A 72 2.96 21.92 1.64
C ILE A 72 3.95 21.43 0.56
N ALA A 73 5.23 21.74 0.72
CA ALA A 73 6.27 21.33 -0.23
C ALA A 73 6.33 19.81 -0.38
N TYR A 74 6.29 19.06 0.72
CA TYR A 74 6.24 17.59 0.70
C TYR A 74 5.04 17.08 -0.09
N SER A 75 3.86 17.61 0.18
CA SER A 75 2.64 17.19 -0.49
C SER A 75 2.64 17.51 -1.98
N LEU A 76 3.03 18.73 -2.35
CA LEU A 76 3.19 19.11 -3.75
C LEU A 76 4.23 18.22 -4.44
N GLY A 77 5.33 17.88 -3.75
CA GLY A 77 6.38 17.01 -4.26
C GLY A 77 5.89 15.64 -4.68
N ILE A 78 4.98 15.04 -3.93
CA ILE A 78 4.42 13.71 -4.23
C ILE A 78 3.83 13.67 -5.65
N GLY A 79 3.03 14.65 -6.02
CA GLY A 79 2.38 14.70 -7.32
C GLY A 79 3.25 15.35 -8.40
N LEU A 80 3.83 16.52 -8.11
CA LEU A 80 4.50 17.38 -9.09
C LEU A 80 5.71 16.69 -9.73
N LEU A 81 6.61 16.13 -8.91
CA LEU A 81 7.84 15.51 -9.45
C LEU A 81 7.52 14.23 -10.23
N PHE A 82 6.51 13.46 -9.80
CA PHE A 82 6.09 12.29 -10.53
C PHE A 82 5.30 12.62 -11.81
N ALA A 83 4.67 13.78 -11.91
CA ALA A 83 3.92 14.21 -13.09
C ALA A 83 4.78 14.23 -14.36
N PHE A 84 6.06 14.60 -14.24
CA PHE A 84 7.01 14.66 -15.36
C PHE A 84 7.67 13.31 -15.66
N ALA A 85 7.52 12.30 -14.81
CA ALA A 85 8.09 10.98 -15.04
C ALA A 85 7.43 10.29 -16.24
N LYS A 86 8.27 9.78 -17.17
CA LYS A 86 7.87 8.88 -18.25
C LYS A 86 8.32 7.48 -17.90
N LEU A 87 7.54 6.47 -18.30
CA LEU A 87 7.83 5.08 -17.97
C LEU A 87 9.23 4.64 -18.45
N GLU A 88 9.64 5.11 -19.64
CA GLU A 88 10.94 4.83 -20.24
C GLU A 88 12.13 5.34 -19.42
N ASN A 89 11.93 6.45 -18.70
CA ASN A 89 12.97 7.14 -17.93
C ASN A 89 12.78 7.03 -16.41
N ILE A 90 11.81 6.23 -15.95
CA ILE A 90 11.38 6.22 -14.54
C ILE A 90 12.54 5.92 -13.58
N ALA A 91 13.38 4.95 -13.90
CA ALA A 91 14.54 4.59 -13.08
C ALA A 91 15.62 5.70 -13.05
N ARG A 92 15.78 6.43 -14.15
CA ARG A 92 16.71 7.59 -14.22
C ARG A 92 16.18 8.74 -13.38
N TYR A 93 14.89 9.05 -13.51
CA TYR A 93 14.23 10.10 -12.72
C TYR A 93 14.29 9.80 -11.22
N ALA A 94 13.96 8.57 -10.82
CA ALA A 94 14.04 8.14 -9.42
C ALA A 94 15.45 8.35 -8.84
N ARG A 95 16.50 8.02 -9.60
CA ARG A 95 17.90 8.25 -9.17
C ARG A 95 18.24 9.74 -9.01
N HIS A 96 17.79 10.60 -9.92
CA HIS A 96 18.01 12.04 -9.78
C HIS A 96 17.28 12.61 -8.55
N VAL A 97 16.02 12.21 -8.33
CA VAL A 97 15.26 12.62 -7.13
C VAL A 97 15.98 12.17 -5.86
N ALA A 98 16.48 10.93 -5.81
CA ALA A 98 17.25 10.43 -4.68
C ALA A 98 18.52 11.23 -4.41
N MET A 99 19.27 11.55 -5.46
CA MET A 99 20.51 12.34 -5.36
C MET A 99 20.23 13.74 -4.85
N PHE A 100 19.32 14.49 -5.50
CA PHE A 100 19.01 15.85 -5.10
C PHE A 100 18.36 15.93 -3.71
N MET A 101 17.53 14.97 -3.34
CA MET A 101 16.97 14.83 -2.00
C MET A 101 18.07 14.70 -0.95
N THR A 102 19.04 13.83 -1.17
CA THR A 102 20.15 13.61 -0.23
C THR A 102 21.01 14.87 -0.11
N VAL A 103 21.33 15.52 -1.23
CA VAL A 103 22.11 16.77 -1.24
C VAL A 103 21.37 17.88 -0.51
N SER A 104 20.08 18.09 -0.77
CA SER A 104 19.28 19.13 -0.11
C SER A 104 19.13 18.86 1.39
N PHE A 105 19.03 17.60 1.81
CA PHE A 105 19.02 17.23 3.21
C PHE A 105 20.34 17.56 3.89
N MET A 106 21.48 17.24 3.27
CA MET A 106 22.80 17.57 3.80
C MET A 106 23.02 19.08 3.90
N LEU A 107 22.59 19.84 2.87
CA LEU A 107 22.65 21.31 2.91
C LEU A 107 21.84 21.86 4.07
N TRP A 108 20.63 21.36 4.29
CA TRP A 108 19.78 21.79 5.40
C TRP A 108 20.42 21.53 6.76
N LEU A 109 21.13 20.40 6.93
CA LEU A 109 21.83 20.07 8.20
C LEU A 109 23.09 20.92 8.46
N VAL A 110 23.78 21.35 7.40
CA VAL A 110 25.08 22.04 7.52
C VAL A 110 24.92 23.56 7.58
N LEU A 111 23.86 24.09 6.93
CA LEU A 111 23.61 25.54 6.92
C LEU A 111 23.24 26.06 8.32
N PRO A 112 23.76 27.24 8.73
CA PRO A 112 23.35 27.86 9.99
C PRO A 112 21.86 28.22 9.94
N ILE A 113 21.23 28.22 11.12
CA ILE A 113 19.81 28.58 11.27
C ILE A 113 19.55 29.95 10.64
N GLY A 114 18.62 29.99 9.69
CA GLY A 114 18.29 31.22 8.95
C GLY A 114 17.48 30.94 7.69
N PRO A 115 17.18 31.97 6.91
CA PRO A 115 16.33 31.84 5.72
C PRO A 115 16.84 30.81 4.71
N LEU A 116 18.15 30.71 4.56
CA LEU A 116 18.78 29.80 3.61
C LEU A 116 18.63 28.33 4.03
N ALA A 117 18.78 28.03 5.34
CA ALA A 117 18.55 26.70 5.87
C ALA A 117 17.07 26.29 5.73
N THR A 118 16.14 27.20 6.05
CA THR A 118 14.70 26.94 5.87
C THR A 118 14.36 26.70 4.40
N PHE A 119 14.93 27.47 3.48
CA PHE A 119 14.74 27.23 2.06
C PHE A 119 15.27 25.86 1.61
N ALA A 120 16.46 25.46 2.09
CA ALA A 120 17.01 24.13 1.84
C ALA A 120 16.09 23.01 2.38
N GLY A 121 15.50 23.21 3.56
CA GLY A 121 14.50 22.31 4.14
C GLY A 121 13.20 22.20 3.33
N ILE A 122 12.73 23.31 2.75
CA ILE A 122 11.57 23.32 1.83
C ILE A 122 11.89 22.54 0.56
N VAL A 123 13.07 22.76 -0.04
CA VAL A 123 13.53 22.01 -1.22
C VAL A 123 13.68 20.53 -0.89
N PHE A 124 14.28 20.20 0.25
CA PHE A 124 14.34 18.83 0.73
C PHE A 124 12.96 18.21 0.85
N SER A 125 11.99 18.88 1.48
CA SER A 125 10.64 18.37 1.68
C SER A 125 9.92 18.12 0.35
N LEU A 126 10.08 19.00 -0.63
CA LEU A 126 9.57 18.81 -1.99
C LEU A 126 10.14 17.55 -2.64
N LEU A 127 11.46 17.36 -2.57
CA LEU A 127 12.15 16.21 -3.16
C LEU A 127 11.83 14.91 -2.41
N PHE A 128 11.66 14.98 -1.09
CA PHE A 128 11.25 13.86 -0.28
C PHE A 128 9.79 13.42 -0.56
N GLY A 129 8.91 14.39 -0.83
CA GLY A 129 7.57 14.10 -1.36
C GLY A 129 7.63 13.40 -2.71
N GLY A 130 8.48 13.88 -3.63
CA GLY A 130 8.71 13.20 -4.90
C GLY A 130 9.23 11.77 -4.73
N CYS A 131 10.16 11.55 -3.81
CA CYS A 131 10.63 10.22 -3.43
C CYS A 131 9.45 9.32 -3.01
N SER A 132 8.54 9.84 -2.19
CA SER A 132 7.33 9.12 -1.76
C SER A 132 6.45 8.71 -2.94
N GLY A 133 6.29 9.58 -3.93
CA GLY A 133 5.56 9.25 -5.17
C GLY A 133 6.20 8.10 -5.95
N PHE A 134 7.53 8.10 -6.09
CA PHE A 134 8.25 6.98 -6.73
C PHE A 134 8.20 5.70 -5.91
N GLN A 135 8.33 5.77 -4.59
CA GLN A 135 8.21 4.60 -3.72
C GLN A 135 6.81 3.99 -3.79
N LEU A 136 5.76 4.81 -3.76
CA LEU A 136 4.40 4.31 -3.91
C LEU A 136 4.15 3.68 -5.29
N PHE A 137 4.75 4.24 -6.35
CA PHE A 137 4.67 3.64 -7.68
C PHE A 137 5.32 2.26 -7.74
N GLY A 138 6.55 2.13 -7.23
CA GLY A 138 7.23 0.84 -7.15
C GLY A 138 6.45 -0.18 -6.31
N PHE A 139 5.99 0.24 -5.15
CA PHE A 139 5.19 -0.58 -4.23
C PHE A 139 3.87 -1.07 -4.86
N ALA A 140 3.16 -0.20 -5.57
CA ALA A 140 1.90 -0.54 -6.19
C ALA A 140 2.05 -1.39 -7.46
N CYS A 141 3.09 -1.13 -8.25
CA CYS A 141 3.19 -1.65 -9.60
C CYS A 141 4.17 -2.80 -9.78
N ALA A 142 5.23 -2.90 -8.94
CA ALA A 142 6.24 -3.95 -9.07
C ALA A 142 5.99 -5.15 -8.16
N LEU A 143 5.20 -5.00 -7.10
CA LEU A 143 5.00 -6.02 -6.08
C LEU A 143 3.75 -6.87 -6.33
N ASN A 144 3.79 -8.12 -5.89
CA ASN A 144 2.61 -8.95 -5.73
C ASN A 144 1.84 -8.60 -4.43
N ASP A 145 0.68 -9.22 -4.20
CA ASP A 145 -0.18 -8.88 -3.07
C ASP A 145 0.47 -9.21 -1.71
N THR A 146 1.16 -10.34 -1.61
CA THR A 146 1.88 -10.76 -0.40
C THR A 146 3.06 -9.83 -0.11
N GLU A 147 3.84 -9.47 -1.14
CA GLU A 147 4.96 -8.53 -1.00
C GLU A 147 4.50 -7.14 -0.54
N ARG A 148 3.33 -6.65 -1.03
CA ARG A 148 2.74 -5.38 -0.57
C ARG A 148 2.37 -5.44 0.91
N LEU A 149 1.72 -6.51 1.35
CA LEU A 149 1.35 -6.69 2.75
C LEU A 149 2.58 -6.73 3.65
N VAL A 150 3.55 -7.57 3.29
CA VAL A 150 4.81 -7.73 4.04
C VAL A 150 5.63 -6.44 4.02
N GLY A 151 5.71 -5.74 2.89
CA GLY A 151 6.45 -4.47 2.78
C GLY A 151 5.88 -3.38 3.68
N ALA A 152 4.55 -3.22 3.72
CA ALA A 152 3.91 -2.28 4.62
C ALA A 152 4.10 -2.66 6.10
N ALA A 153 4.06 -3.96 6.43
CA ALA A 153 4.30 -4.46 7.77
C ALA A 153 5.76 -4.24 8.21
N ILE A 154 6.73 -4.51 7.34
CA ILE A 154 8.16 -4.24 7.61
C ILE A 154 8.38 -2.74 7.84
N THR A 155 7.80 -1.87 7.01
CA THR A 155 7.93 -0.42 7.19
C THR A 155 7.38 0.01 8.55
N SER A 156 6.21 -0.48 8.96
CA SER A 156 5.63 -0.22 10.27
C SER A 156 6.49 -0.73 11.43
N LEU A 157 7.00 -1.95 11.32
CA LEU A 157 7.89 -2.55 12.31
C LEU A 157 9.16 -1.72 12.50
N PHE A 158 9.78 -1.30 11.40
CA PHE A 158 10.97 -0.44 11.47
C PHE A 158 10.68 0.89 12.15
N CYS A 159 9.54 1.53 11.88
CA CYS A 159 9.17 2.78 12.56
C CYS A 159 9.05 2.58 14.07
N LEU A 160 8.42 1.50 14.52
CA LEU A 160 8.27 1.18 15.94
C LEU A 160 9.59 0.80 16.61
N LEU A 161 10.41 -0.02 15.97
CA LEU A 161 11.75 -0.39 16.47
C LEU A 161 12.64 0.84 16.57
N PHE A 162 12.53 1.75 15.62
CA PHE A 162 13.32 2.96 15.64
C PHE A 162 12.89 3.93 16.76
N GLN A 163 11.57 4.06 17.00
CA GLN A 163 11.06 4.81 18.15
C GLN A 163 11.61 4.23 19.48
N LEU A 164 11.60 2.91 19.60
CA LEU A 164 12.17 2.24 20.77
C LEU A 164 13.69 2.48 20.90
N PHE A 165 14.42 2.40 19.78
CA PHE A 165 15.86 2.69 19.76
C PHE A 165 16.16 4.12 20.22
N ILE A 166 15.43 5.11 19.72
CA ILE A 166 15.56 6.52 20.16
C ILE A 166 15.29 6.66 21.66
N ALA A 167 14.32 5.92 22.18
CA ALA A 167 13.99 5.96 23.61
C ALA A 167 15.09 5.37 24.50
N LEU A 168 15.83 4.38 24.00
CA LEU A 168 16.91 3.71 24.74
C LEU A 168 18.24 4.45 24.65
N VAL A 169 18.47 5.17 23.56
CA VAL A 169 19.74 5.89 23.34
C VAL A 169 19.54 7.38 23.60
N PRO A 170 20.12 7.94 24.67
CA PRO A 170 19.90 9.35 25.03
C PRO A 170 20.70 10.29 24.13
N LEU A 171 20.22 10.53 22.92
CA LEU A 171 20.83 11.43 21.93
C LEU A 171 20.35 12.89 22.04
N GLY A 172 19.44 13.16 22.98
CA GLY A 172 18.86 14.48 23.19
C GLY A 172 18.00 14.97 22.01
N SER A 173 18.10 16.25 21.67
CA SER A 173 17.36 16.87 20.54
C SER A 173 17.73 16.33 19.16
N LYS A 174 18.82 15.56 19.03
CA LYS A 174 19.29 14.99 17.76
C LYS A 174 18.57 13.72 17.33
N ASN A 175 17.70 13.17 18.17
CA ASN A 175 17.00 11.91 17.89
C ASN A 175 16.17 11.96 16.59
N GLY A 176 15.43 13.04 16.39
CA GLY A 176 14.62 13.21 15.19
C GLY A 176 15.46 13.33 13.93
N ILE A 177 16.61 13.98 14.00
CA ILE A 177 17.55 14.12 12.87
C ILE A 177 18.04 12.74 12.41
N ILE A 178 18.39 11.87 13.35
CA ILE A 178 18.86 10.51 13.04
C ILE A 178 17.76 9.69 12.39
N PHE A 179 16.52 9.82 12.86
CA PHE A 179 15.37 9.14 12.25
C PHE A 179 15.15 9.59 10.81
N VAL A 180 15.13 10.89 10.58
CA VAL A 180 14.96 11.45 9.22
C VAL A 180 16.13 11.07 8.31
N ALA A 181 17.36 11.12 8.82
CA ALA A 181 18.55 10.70 8.08
C ALA A 181 18.46 9.23 7.63
N LEU A 182 18.02 8.34 8.52
CA LEU A 182 17.82 6.93 8.18
C LEU A 182 16.74 6.77 7.09
N GLN A 183 15.62 7.47 7.23
CA GLN A 183 14.54 7.43 6.22
C GLN A 183 15.04 7.93 4.85
N VAL A 184 15.80 9.03 4.84
CA VAL A 184 16.40 9.60 3.62
C VAL A 184 17.38 8.60 2.99
N LEU A 185 18.29 8.03 3.76
CA LEU A 185 19.31 7.09 3.27
C LEU A 185 18.69 5.81 2.70
N VAL A 186 17.74 5.20 3.43
CA VAL A 186 17.07 3.98 2.95
C VAL A 186 16.22 4.28 1.72
N SER A 187 15.47 5.37 1.73
CA SER A 187 14.63 5.77 0.59
C SER A 187 15.48 6.08 -0.64
N ALA A 188 16.57 6.83 -0.49
CA ALA A 188 17.51 7.12 -1.58
C ALA A 188 18.12 5.84 -2.13
N LYS A 189 18.58 4.92 -1.26
CA LYS A 189 19.12 3.64 -1.69
C LYS A 189 18.11 2.82 -2.47
N CYS A 190 16.87 2.73 -2.01
CA CYS A 190 15.81 2.03 -2.74
C CYS A 190 15.62 2.60 -4.14
N LEU A 191 15.51 3.93 -4.27
CA LEU A 191 15.29 4.59 -5.56
C LEU A 191 16.48 4.39 -6.53
N THR A 192 17.72 4.37 -6.02
CA THR A 192 18.91 4.14 -6.87
C THR A 192 18.93 2.74 -7.49
N LEU A 193 18.26 1.77 -6.87
CA LEU A 193 18.16 0.39 -7.32
C LEU A 193 16.99 0.13 -8.29
N TYR A 194 16.17 1.15 -8.61
CA TYR A 194 15.03 1.00 -9.53
C TYR A 194 15.50 0.60 -10.93
N GLN A 195 14.75 -0.33 -11.55
CA GLN A 195 15.02 -0.83 -12.90
C GLN A 195 13.80 -0.59 -13.79
N GLY A 196 14.01 -0.09 -15.00
CA GLY A 196 12.92 0.26 -15.91
C GLY A 196 12.16 -0.98 -16.42
N GLN A 197 12.85 -2.10 -16.58
CA GLN A 197 12.27 -3.37 -17.03
C GLN A 197 11.22 -3.93 -16.06
N ASP A 198 11.33 -3.64 -14.75
CA ASP A 198 10.35 -4.09 -13.73
C ASP A 198 8.95 -3.48 -13.95
N PHE A 199 8.84 -2.45 -14.80
CA PHE A 199 7.60 -1.72 -15.09
C PHE A 199 7.10 -1.86 -16.54
N GLU A 200 7.72 -2.68 -17.38
CA GLU A 200 7.33 -2.82 -18.80
C GLU A 200 5.91 -3.37 -18.97
N HIS A 201 5.45 -4.22 -18.04
CA HIS A 201 4.11 -4.79 -18.06
C HIS A 201 2.98 -3.73 -17.94
N ILE A 202 3.31 -2.50 -17.50
CA ILE A 202 2.34 -1.40 -17.35
C ILE A 202 2.05 -0.72 -18.69
N LYS A 203 2.94 -0.79 -19.67
CA LYS A 203 2.79 -0.12 -20.99
C LYS A 203 1.51 -0.51 -21.70
N ASN A 204 1.05 -1.74 -21.53
CA ASN A 204 -0.05 -2.33 -22.28
C ASN A 204 -1.38 -2.41 -21.51
N LYS A 205 -1.46 -1.81 -20.31
CA LYS A 205 -2.73 -1.79 -19.56
C LYS A 205 -3.70 -0.78 -20.17
N SER A 206 -4.78 -1.28 -20.78
CA SER A 206 -5.89 -0.46 -21.27
C SER A 206 -6.75 0.04 -20.11
N ILE A 207 -7.33 1.23 -20.30
CA ILE A 207 -8.23 1.85 -19.32
C ILE A 207 -9.64 1.30 -19.62
N GLU A 208 -10.03 0.21 -19.00
CA GLU A 208 -11.42 -0.20 -19.04
C GLU A 208 -12.08 -0.04 -17.66
N GLY A 209 -12.92 0.97 -17.52
CA GLY A 209 -14.10 1.01 -16.62
C GLY A 209 -13.89 0.90 -15.09
N HIS A 210 -12.69 0.98 -14.54
CA HIS A 210 -12.39 0.50 -13.19
C HIS A 210 -12.37 1.56 -12.07
N GLY A 211 -12.87 2.79 -12.33
CA GLY A 211 -12.92 3.86 -11.30
C GLY A 211 -13.71 3.50 -10.04
N LYS A 212 -14.72 2.64 -10.16
CA LYS A 212 -15.55 2.18 -9.04
C LYS A 212 -14.76 1.36 -8.01
N GLN A 213 -13.68 0.70 -8.41
CA GLN A 213 -12.85 -0.14 -7.53
C GLN A 213 -11.85 0.69 -6.72
N LEU A 214 -11.54 1.89 -7.18
CA LEU A 214 -10.67 2.81 -6.45
C LEU A 214 -11.38 3.44 -5.24
N ALA A 215 -12.69 3.67 -5.30
CA ALA A 215 -13.45 4.34 -4.25
C ALA A 215 -13.31 3.69 -2.86
N PRO A 216 -13.40 2.36 -2.71
CA PRO A 216 -13.20 1.72 -1.42
C PRO A 216 -11.82 1.93 -0.81
N ALA A 217 -10.76 1.77 -1.61
CA ALA A 217 -9.39 1.96 -1.14
C ALA A 217 -9.15 3.42 -0.74
N LEU A 218 -9.70 4.36 -1.50
CA LEU A 218 -9.65 5.80 -1.19
C LEU A 218 -10.42 6.12 0.08
N PHE A 219 -11.62 5.57 0.25
CA PHE A 219 -12.39 5.77 1.48
C PHE A 219 -11.57 5.36 2.71
N PHE A 220 -11.00 4.16 2.70
CA PHE A 220 -10.18 3.70 3.82
C PHE A 220 -8.92 4.53 4.00
N PHE A 221 -8.26 4.93 2.91
CA PHE A 221 -7.09 5.82 2.96
C PHE A 221 -7.42 7.15 3.63
N PHE A 222 -8.51 7.82 3.23
CA PHE A 222 -8.93 9.09 3.84
C PHE A 222 -9.38 8.91 5.28
N ALA A 223 -10.12 7.84 5.60
CA ALA A 223 -10.54 7.53 6.96
C ALA A 223 -9.33 7.30 7.87
N HIS A 224 -8.36 6.50 7.43
CA HIS A 224 -7.11 6.30 8.15
C HIS A 224 -6.38 7.62 8.40
N ARG A 225 -6.21 8.46 7.37
CA ARG A 225 -5.52 9.75 7.50
C ARG A 225 -6.24 10.68 8.45
N ALA A 226 -7.58 10.79 8.36
CA ALA A 226 -8.36 11.63 9.26
C ALA A 226 -8.16 11.22 10.73
N ILE A 227 -8.30 9.93 11.04
CA ILE A 227 -8.16 9.40 12.39
C ILE A 227 -6.73 9.59 12.92
N VAL A 228 -5.71 9.30 12.11
CA VAL A 228 -4.32 9.48 12.51
C VAL A 228 -3.98 10.95 12.74
N PHE A 229 -4.57 11.88 12.00
CA PHE A 229 -4.39 13.31 12.28
C PHE A 229 -5.00 13.73 13.59
N PHE A 230 -6.22 13.27 13.94
CA PHE A 230 -6.76 13.50 15.29
C PHE A 230 -5.84 12.91 16.37
N TYR A 231 -5.33 11.69 16.15
CA TYR A 231 -4.42 11.04 17.09
C TYR A 231 -3.11 11.82 17.28
N SER A 232 -2.54 12.39 16.23
CA SER A 232 -1.25 13.09 16.26
C SER A 232 -1.26 14.36 17.12
N TYR A 233 -2.46 14.92 17.40
CA TYR A 233 -2.63 16.07 18.29
C TYR A 233 -2.97 15.68 19.73
N LEU A 234 -3.20 14.40 20.01
CA LEU A 234 -3.44 13.98 21.40
C LEU A 234 -2.12 14.06 22.19
N PRO A 235 -2.17 14.60 23.42
CA PRO A 235 -1.05 14.48 24.32
C PRO A 235 -0.73 13.00 24.58
N THR A 236 0.51 12.61 24.29
CA THR A 236 1.05 11.26 24.58
C THR A 236 1.88 11.26 25.83
N SER A 237 2.23 10.07 26.34
CA SER A 237 3.16 9.95 27.46
C SER A 237 4.51 10.56 27.08
N PRO A 238 5.14 11.35 27.98
CA PRO A 238 6.48 11.87 27.76
C PRO A 238 7.53 10.74 27.71
N SER A 239 7.20 9.53 28.17
CA SER A 239 8.10 8.38 28.10
C SER A 239 8.03 7.73 26.72
N LEU A 240 8.99 8.08 25.86
CA LEU A 240 9.18 7.44 24.55
C LEU A 240 9.42 5.92 24.65
N LEU A 241 10.02 5.47 25.78
CA LEU A 241 10.24 4.04 26.04
C LEU A 241 8.91 3.30 26.19
N ILE A 242 7.99 3.82 26.98
CA ILE A 242 6.68 3.19 27.18
C ILE A 242 5.91 3.18 25.85
N SER A 243 5.91 4.29 25.14
CA SER A 243 5.23 4.45 23.86
C SER A 243 5.80 3.50 22.80
N GLY A 244 7.14 3.45 22.64
CA GLY A 244 7.77 2.59 21.65
C GLY A 244 7.60 1.10 21.96
N PHE A 245 7.81 0.70 23.22
CA PHE A 245 7.68 -0.70 23.63
C PHE A 245 6.23 -1.19 23.57
N SER A 246 5.29 -0.46 24.13
CA SER A 246 3.88 -0.85 24.09
C SER A 246 3.30 -0.86 22.66
N GLY A 247 3.66 0.12 21.86
CA GLY A 247 3.29 0.14 20.45
C GLY A 247 3.78 -1.08 19.71
N LEU A 248 5.03 -1.50 19.96
CA LEU A 248 5.61 -2.71 19.36
C LEU A 248 4.89 -3.98 19.83
N VAL A 249 4.57 -4.10 21.13
CA VAL A 249 3.85 -5.26 21.68
C VAL A 249 2.44 -5.36 21.07
N VAL A 250 1.69 -4.26 21.03
CA VAL A 250 0.34 -4.25 20.43
C VAL A 250 0.41 -4.58 18.94
N PHE A 251 1.36 -4.01 18.22
CA PHE A 251 1.60 -4.32 16.82
C PHE A 251 1.88 -5.82 16.61
N ALA A 252 2.81 -6.40 17.39
CA ALA A 252 3.18 -7.81 17.27
C ALA A 252 1.99 -8.72 17.57
N LEU A 253 1.21 -8.44 18.62
CA LEU A 253 0.00 -9.19 18.95
C LEU A 253 -1.03 -9.13 17.81
N CYS A 254 -1.27 -7.95 17.23
CA CYS A 254 -2.19 -7.80 16.10
C CYS A 254 -1.73 -8.62 14.88
N ILE A 255 -0.44 -8.61 14.56
CA ILE A 255 0.10 -9.40 13.43
C ILE A 255 0.01 -10.90 13.72
N ILE A 256 0.34 -11.33 14.93
CA ILE A 256 0.21 -12.76 15.33
C ILE A 256 -1.24 -13.22 15.20
N ILE A 257 -2.19 -12.45 15.72
CA ILE A 257 -3.63 -12.78 15.62
C ILE A 257 -4.06 -12.80 14.15
N TYR A 258 -3.62 -11.82 13.35
CA TYR A 258 -3.95 -11.74 11.94
C TYR A 258 -3.49 -13.00 11.17
N VAL A 259 -2.26 -13.44 11.40
CA VAL A 259 -1.67 -14.61 10.73
C VAL A 259 -2.26 -15.91 11.29
N ALA A 260 -2.40 -16.05 12.62
CA ALA A 260 -2.89 -17.26 13.26
C ALA A 260 -4.36 -17.57 12.95
N ALA A 261 -5.19 -16.53 12.80
CA ALA A 261 -6.60 -16.65 12.48
C ALA A 261 -6.88 -16.64 10.96
N GLU A 262 -5.84 -16.60 10.13
CA GLU A 262 -5.97 -16.49 8.67
C GLU A 262 -6.92 -15.35 8.24
N PHE A 263 -6.80 -14.22 8.92
CA PHE A 263 -7.70 -13.10 8.72
C PHE A 263 -7.51 -12.45 7.34
N LYS A 264 -8.61 -11.98 6.76
CA LYS A 264 -8.58 -11.15 5.55
C LYS A 264 -8.22 -9.72 5.93
N ILE A 265 -7.77 -8.92 4.95
CA ILE A 265 -7.37 -7.51 5.16
C ILE A 265 -8.44 -6.66 5.88
N TRP A 266 -9.73 -6.98 5.70
CA TRP A 266 -10.84 -6.29 6.36
C TRP A 266 -10.79 -6.40 7.88
N HIS A 267 -10.28 -7.50 8.43
CA HIS A 267 -10.09 -7.64 9.87
C HIS A 267 -9.00 -6.70 10.39
N MET A 268 -7.96 -6.47 9.60
CA MET A 268 -6.92 -5.49 9.93
C MET A 268 -7.49 -4.05 9.92
N CYS A 269 -8.37 -3.72 8.97
CA CYS A 269 -9.12 -2.46 8.97
C CYS A 269 -9.98 -2.32 10.23
N ASN A 270 -10.69 -3.38 10.63
CA ASN A 270 -11.51 -3.38 11.85
C ASN A 270 -10.66 -3.23 13.12
N MET A 271 -9.50 -3.91 13.20
CA MET A 271 -8.54 -3.74 14.30
C MET A 271 -8.10 -2.28 14.43
N PHE A 272 -7.82 -1.61 13.30
CA PHE A 272 -7.48 -0.19 13.30
C PHE A 272 -8.62 0.66 13.86
N PHE A 273 -9.84 0.56 13.32
CA PHE A 273 -10.97 1.36 13.76
C PHE A 273 -11.31 1.12 15.24
N ALA A 274 -11.40 -0.14 15.65
CA ALA A 274 -11.71 -0.52 17.02
C ALA A 274 -10.63 -0.04 18.00
N GLY A 275 -9.35 -0.25 17.66
CA GLY A 275 -8.23 0.17 18.49
C GLY A 275 -8.15 1.68 18.62
N MET A 276 -8.37 2.44 17.55
CA MET A 276 -8.37 3.90 17.59
C MET A 276 -9.59 4.45 18.34
N ALA A 277 -10.77 3.83 18.19
CA ALA A 277 -11.94 4.20 18.98
C ALA A 277 -11.68 4.02 20.49
N VAL A 278 -11.12 2.87 20.88
CA VAL A 278 -10.70 2.62 22.28
C VAL A 278 -9.70 3.69 22.74
N THR A 279 -8.74 4.05 21.91
CA THR A 279 -7.74 5.10 22.21
C THR A 279 -8.41 6.44 22.56
N PHE A 280 -9.31 6.90 21.71
CA PHE A 280 -10.00 8.18 21.92
C PHE A 280 -10.96 8.12 23.12
N ILE A 281 -11.68 7.01 23.31
CA ILE A 281 -12.57 6.81 24.47
C ILE A 281 -11.77 6.82 25.78
N LEU A 282 -10.67 6.09 25.86
CA LEU A 282 -9.80 6.09 27.03
C LEU A 282 -9.23 7.49 27.30
N ARG A 283 -8.89 8.21 26.25
CA ARG A 283 -8.41 9.59 26.37
C ARG A 283 -9.49 10.55 26.87
N LEU A 284 -10.76 10.29 26.56
CA LEU A 284 -11.91 11.08 27.01
C LEU A 284 -12.26 10.79 28.49
N LEU A 285 -12.17 9.51 28.89
CA LEU A 285 -12.63 9.06 30.19
C LEU A 285 -11.57 9.13 31.32
N LEU A 286 -10.29 9.03 30.96
CA LEU A 286 -9.20 8.97 31.93
C LEU A 286 -8.57 10.34 32.19
N PRO A 287 -8.05 10.61 33.42
CA PRO A 287 -7.26 11.80 33.70
C PRO A 287 -6.07 11.95 32.73
N ASN A 288 -5.60 13.19 32.56
CA ASN A 288 -4.61 13.55 31.54
C ASN A 288 -3.38 12.64 31.48
N SER A 289 -2.81 12.25 32.63
CA SER A 289 -1.65 11.36 32.70
C SER A 289 -1.97 9.92 32.24
N HIS A 290 -3.07 9.35 32.75
CA HIS A 290 -3.49 7.99 32.40
C HIS A 290 -4.03 7.91 30.97
N GLY A 291 -4.74 8.94 30.51
CA GLY A 291 -5.21 9.03 29.14
C GLY A 291 -4.05 9.14 28.12
N ALA A 292 -2.99 9.88 28.46
CA ALA A 292 -1.78 9.96 27.64
C ALA A 292 -1.04 8.62 27.60
N LEU A 293 -0.97 7.90 28.73
CA LEU A 293 -0.41 6.55 28.79
C LEU A 293 -1.22 5.58 27.92
N ALA A 294 -2.56 5.61 28.05
CA ALA A 294 -3.44 4.76 27.24
C ALA A 294 -3.27 5.02 25.73
N ALA A 295 -3.17 6.28 25.31
CA ALA A 295 -2.91 6.64 23.92
C ALA A 295 -1.56 6.08 23.42
N SER A 296 -0.52 6.12 24.27
CA SER A 296 0.79 5.55 23.94
C SER A 296 0.74 4.02 23.78
N ILE A 297 0.01 3.33 24.66
CA ILE A 297 -0.14 1.86 24.61
C ILE A 297 -0.85 1.44 23.32
N THR A 298 -1.88 2.18 22.92
CA THR A 298 -2.72 1.84 21.77
C THR A 298 -2.13 2.28 20.41
N GLN A 299 -0.96 2.92 20.41
CA GLN A 299 -0.28 3.39 19.18
C GLN A 299 -0.12 2.27 18.13
N GLY A 300 0.11 1.05 18.56
CA GLY A 300 0.26 -0.10 17.66
C GLY A 300 -0.92 -0.30 16.70
N PHE A 301 -2.13 0.08 17.08
CA PHE A 301 -3.31 -0.01 16.20
C PHE A 301 -3.25 0.95 15.01
N SER A 302 -2.60 2.11 15.14
CA SER A 302 -2.43 3.05 14.03
C SER A 302 -1.61 2.42 12.88
N HIS A 303 -0.67 1.55 13.21
CA HIS A 303 0.13 0.81 12.22
C HIS A 303 -0.69 -0.25 11.47
N MET A 304 -1.75 -0.81 12.06
CA MET A 304 -2.70 -1.67 11.35
C MET A 304 -3.40 -0.89 10.24
N GLY A 305 -3.81 0.35 10.56
CA GLY A 305 -4.39 1.26 9.57
C GLY A 305 -3.40 1.62 8.45
N PHE A 306 -2.14 1.86 8.78
CA PHE A 306 -1.09 2.12 7.80
C PHE A 306 -0.94 0.94 6.83
N ILE A 307 -0.77 -0.28 7.36
CA ILE A 307 -0.61 -1.49 6.53
C ILE A 307 -1.82 -1.66 5.61
N ALA A 308 -3.04 -1.66 6.17
CA ALA A 308 -4.25 -1.86 5.41
C ALA A 308 -4.48 -0.77 4.35
N SER A 309 -4.21 0.50 4.70
CA SER A 309 -4.36 1.65 3.81
C SER A 309 -3.46 1.55 2.58
N TYR A 310 -2.16 1.34 2.78
CA TYR A 310 -1.21 1.25 1.67
C TYR A 310 -1.33 -0.06 0.90
N TYR A 311 -1.65 -1.17 1.57
CA TYR A 311 -1.95 -2.43 0.89
C TYR A 311 -3.15 -2.31 -0.07
N LEU A 312 -4.30 -1.80 0.41
CA LEU A 312 -5.50 -1.64 -0.41
C LEU A 312 -5.28 -0.65 -1.55
N LEU A 313 -4.62 0.48 -1.27
CA LEU A 313 -4.29 1.46 -2.29
C LEU A 313 -3.34 0.87 -3.35
N GLY A 314 -2.30 0.17 -2.91
CA GLY A 314 -1.34 -0.51 -3.79
C GLY A 314 -1.98 -1.61 -4.63
N LEU A 315 -2.88 -2.41 -4.04
CA LEU A 315 -3.63 -3.46 -4.71
C LEU A 315 -4.46 -2.88 -5.88
N VAL A 316 -5.23 -1.82 -5.61
CA VAL A 316 -6.10 -1.20 -6.63
C VAL A 316 -5.28 -0.50 -7.70
N ILE A 317 -4.26 0.25 -7.32
CA ILE A 317 -3.38 0.94 -8.26
C ILE A 317 -2.66 -0.09 -9.15
N GLY A 318 -2.08 -1.12 -8.56
CA GLY A 318 -1.35 -2.15 -9.30
C GLY A 318 -2.21 -2.94 -10.29
N LYS A 319 -3.46 -3.23 -9.93
CA LYS A 319 -4.36 -4.03 -10.78
C LYS A 319 -5.11 -3.20 -11.82
N PHE A 320 -5.57 -1.99 -11.48
CA PHE A 320 -6.60 -1.26 -12.23
C PHE A 320 -6.18 0.10 -12.76
N VAL A 321 -5.05 0.66 -12.34
CA VAL A 321 -4.65 2.03 -12.65
C VAL A 321 -3.54 2.05 -13.68
N ASN A 322 -3.68 2.87 -14.71
CA ASN A 322 -2.59 3.18 -15.62
C ASN A 322 -1.75 4.35 -15.11
N LEU A 323 -0.59 4.59 -15.74
CA LEU A 323 0.34 5.64 -15.34
C LEU A 323 -0.31 7.05 -15.30
N ARG A 324 -1.21 7.36 -16.23
CA ARG A 324 -1.88 8.68 -16.28
C ARG A 324 -2.80 8.87 -15.08
N LEU A 325 -3.63 7.87 -14.79
CA LEU A 325 -4.53 7.91 -13.63
C LEU A 325 -3.75 7.89 -12.32
N PHE A 326 -2.64 7.14 -12.26
CA PHE A 326 -1.75 7.14 -11.10
C PHE A 326 -1.19 8.53 -10.79
N LYS A 327 -0.75 9.29 -11.80
CA LYS A 327 -0.29 10.67 -11.63
C LYS A 327 -1.37 11.57 -11.03
N TRP A 328 -2.62 11.44 -11.49
CA TRP A 328 -3.76 12.16 -10.93
C TRP A 328 -4.05 11.73 -9.49
N VAL A 329 -4.00 10.44 -9.19
CA VAL A 329 -4.16 9.92 -7.83
C VAL A 329 -3.13 10.54 -6.89
N LEU A 330 -1.86 10.58 -7.28
CA LEU A 330 -0.81 11.22 -6.48
C LEU A 330 -1.06 12.72 -6.31
N ALA A 331 -1.30 13.45 -7.40
CA ALA A 331 -1.43 14.90 -7.36
C ALA A 331 -2.66 15.38 -6.58
N VAL A 332 -3.80 14.69 -6.70
CA VAL A 332 -5.07 15.12 -6.10
C VAL A 332 -5.30 14.48 -4.75
N ILE A 333 -5.17 13.15 -4.64
CA ILE A 333 -5.58 12.42 -3.45
C ILE A 333 -4.67 12.71 -2.26
N PHE A 334 -3.36 12.66 -2.47
CA PHE A 334 -2.42 12.97 -1.39
C PHE A 334 -2.52 14.43 -0.95
N ASN A 335 -2.71 15.37 -1.88
CA ASN A 335 -2.92 16.78 -1.53
C ASN A 335 -4.26 17.00 -0.82
N ALA A 336 -5.35 16.38 -1.29
CA ALA A 336 -6.64 16.46 -0.62
C ALA A 336 -6.58 15.87 0.80
N SER A 337 -5.76 14.85 1.04
CA SER A 337 -5.61 14.27 2.38
C SER A 337 -5.02 15.23 3.41
N LEU A 338 -4.27 16.26 2.98
CA LEU A 338 -3.76 17.30 3.88
C LEU A 338 -4.86 18.19 4.44
N LEU A 339 -5.94 18.38 3.69
CA LEU A 339 -7.08 19.18 4.17
C LEU A 339 -7.70 18.57 5.44
N LEU A 340 -7.57 17.26 5.61
CA LEU A 340 -8.03 16.56 6.82
C LEU A 340 -7.29 16.97 8.09
N HIS A 341 -6.12 17.59 7.96
CA HIS A 341 -5.33 18.09 9.08
C HIS A 341 -5.90 19.39 9.68
N ILE A 342 -6.69 20.14 8.91
CA ILE A 342 -7.19 21.47 9.29
C ILE A 342 -8.07 21.37 10.54
N ILE A 343 -9.03 20.45 10.58
CA ILE A 343 -9.97 20.33 11.68
C ILE A 343 -9.27 19.96 12.99
N PRO A 344 -8.46 18.87 13.07
CA PRO A 344 -7.72 18.55 14.29
C PRO A 344 -6.76 19.67 14.71
N GLY A 345 -6.11 20.35 13.77
CA GLY A 345 -5.21 21.47 14.05
C GLY A 345 -5.92 22.67 14.68
N LEU A 346 -7.08 23.04 14.14
CA LEU A 346 -7.91 24.11 14.71
C LEU A 346 -8.45 23.73 16.10
N LEU A 347 -8.88 22.50 16.30
CA LEU A 347 -9.34 22.03 17.61
C LEU A 347 -8.20 22.02 18.62
N ALA A 348 -7.02 21.56 18.26
CA ALA A 348 -5.87 21.52 19.13
C ALA A 348 -5.46 22.93 19.64
N THR A 349 -5.69 23.99 18.84
CA THR A 349 -5.35 25.36 19.20
C THR A 349 -6.48 26.09 19.92
N LYS A 350 -7.75 25.88 19.50
CA LYS A 350 -8.89 26.66 20.00
C LYS A 350 -9.73 25.94 21.04
N ALA A 351 -9.79 24.62 21.02
CA ALA A 351 -10.61 23.80 21.91
C ALA A 351 -9.97 22.41 22.14
N PRO A 352 -8.78 22.34 22.74
CA PRO A 352 -8.03 21.08 22.89
C PRO A 352 -8.82 20.01 23.65
N GLU A 353 -9.72 20.41 24.55
CA GLU A 353 -10.57 19.50 25.32
C GLU A 353 -11.62 18.78 24.47
N ALA A 354 -12.05 19.39 23.35
CA ALA A 354 -12.99 18.77 22.42
C ALA A 354 -12.33 17.74 21.49
N LEU A 355 -11.01 17.76 21.37
CA LEU A 355 -10.28 16.90 20.44
C LEU A 355 -10.54 15.39 20.63
N PRO A 356 -10.52 14.84 21.88
CA PRO A 356 -10.82 13.41 22.07
C PRO A 356 -12.27 13.06 21.71
N LEU A 357 -13.24 13.96 22.04
CA LEU A 357 -14.65 13.73 21.74
C LEU A 357 -14.89 13.72 20.23
N VAL A 358 -14.40 14.74 19.52
CA VAL A 358 -14.55 14.83 18.05
C VAL A 358 -13.82 13.68 17.37
N GLY A 359 -12.63 13.32 17.85
CA GLY A 359 -11.88 12.15 17.39
C GLY A 359 -12.65 10.84 17.57
N THR A 360 -13.32 10.66 18.73
CA THR A 360 -14.18 9.50 18.99
C THR A 360 -15.35 9.45 18.00
N LEU A 361 -16.10 10.54 17.88
CA LEU A 361 -17.26 10.61 16.98
C LEU A 361 -16.86 10.38 15.51
N THR A 362 -15.77 10.99 15.07
CA THR A 362 -15.23 10.80 13.73
C THR A 362 -14.83 9.33 13.49
N THR A 363 -14.10 8.73 14.43
CA THR A 363 -13.65 7.33 14.31
C THR A 363 -14.84 6.36 14.28
N MET A 364 -15.81 6.54 15.18
CA MET A 364 -17.02 5.71 15.22
C MET A 364 -17.89 5.88 13.97
N GLY A 365 -18.10 7.12 13.52
CA GLY A 365 -18.86 7.41 12.30
C GLY A 365 -18.23 6.78 11.05
N LEU A 366 -16.90 6.93 10.89
CA LEU A 366 -16.17 6.31 9.80
C LEU A 366 -16.15 4.79 9.91
N PHE A 367 -16.10 4.22 11.12
CA PHE A 367 -16.17 2.77 11.34
C PHE A 367 -17.55 2.21 10.95
N VAL A 368 -18.63 2.87 11.33
CA VAL A 368 -19.98 2.47 10.91
C VAL A 368 -20.12 2.53 9.39
N LEU A 369 -19.69 3.62 8.75
CA LEU A 369 -19.70 3.73 7.30
C LEU A 369 -18.88 2.63 6.63
N PHE A 370 -17.67 2.36 7.15
CA PHE A 370 -16.83 1.28 6.65
C PHE A 370 -17.52 -0.08 6.76
N THR A 371 -18.13 -0.38 7.90
CA THR A 371 -18.83 -1.66 8.13
C THR A 371 -20.02 -1.83 7.18
N LEU A 372 -20.79 -0.76 6.94
CA LEU A 372 -21.90 -0.78 5.98
C LEU A 372 -21.42 -0.95 4.53
N MET A 373 -20.29 -0.36 4.18
CA MET A 373 -19.72 -0.44 2.83
C MET A 373 -18.90 -1.71 2.58
N MET A 374 -18.43 -2.37 3.64
CA MET A 374 -17.50 -3.51 3.55
C MET A 374 -18.01 -4.65 2.65
N PRO A 375 -19.28 -5.09 2.67
CA PRO A 375 -19.76 -6.14 1.77
C PRO A 375 -19.63 -5.75 0.30
N LEU A 376 -20.01 -4.51 -0.04
CA LEU A 376 -19.88 -3.99 -1.41
C LEU A 376 -18.41 -3.88 -1.84
N MET A 377 -17.54 -3.42 -0.93
CA MET A 377 -16.11 -3.31 -1.14
C MET A 377 -15.45 -4.68 -1.37
N SER A 378 -15.82 -5.67 -0.57
CA SER A 378 -15.30 -7.03 -0.69
C SER A 378 -15.68 -7.66 -2.03
N GLN A 379 -16.93 -7.50 -2.46
CA GLN A 379 -17.38 -7.99 -3.77
C GLN A 379 -16.62 -7.33 -4.93
N GLN A 380 -16.38 -6.02 -4.86
CA GLN A 380 -15.72 -5.29 -5.95
C GLN A 380 -14.22 -5.60 -6.06
N LEU A 381 -13.53 -5.78 -4.93
CA LEU A 381 -12.08 -5.94 -4.90
C LEU A 381 -11.60 -7.39 -5.00
N PHE A 382 -12.34 -8.34 -4.44
CA PHE A 382 -11.85 -9.71 -4.29
C PHE A 382 -12.64 -10.76 -5.07
N ILE A 383 -13.97 -10.64 -5.20
CA ILE A 383 -14.75 -11.69 -5.90
C ILE A 383 -14.46 -11.65 -7.39
N LYS A 384 -14.39 -10.48 -8.02
CA LYS A 384 -14.02 -10.39 -9.44
C LYS A 384 -12.58 -10.83 -9.71
N ALA A 385 -11.65 -10.53 -8.79
CA ALA A 385 -10.27 -10.98 -8.90
C ALA A 385 -10.16 -12.50 -8.71
N ALA A 386 -10.81 -13.06 -7.71
CA ALA A 386 -10.83 -14.50 -7.46
C ALA A 386 -11.52 -15.29 -8.59
N VAL A 387 -12.60 -14.75 -9.16
CA VAL A 387 -13.27 -15.39 -10.32
C VAL A 387 -12.37 -15.36 -11.55
N GLN A 388 -11.64 -14.27 -11.79
CA GLN A 388 -10.69 -14.19 -12.91
C GLN A 388 -9.45 -15.07 -12.67
N GLU A 389 -8.94 -15.14 -11.45
CA GLU A 389 -7.79 -15.96 -11.09
C GLU A 389 -8.14 -17.45 -11.16
N ASN A 390 -9.28 -17.87 -10.61
CA ASN A 390 -9.80 -19.23 -10.73
C ASN A 390 -10.09 -19.62 -12.19
N ALA A 391 -10.65 -18.72 -12.99
CA ALA A 391 -10.85 -18.96 -14.41
C ALA A 391 -9.51 -19.13 -15.15
N GLN A 392 -8.50 -18.35 -14.80
CA GLN A 392 -7.19 -18.41 -15.44
C GLN A 392 -6.41 -19.67 -15.03
N GLU A 393 -6.47 -20.06 -13.75
CA GLU A 393 -5.93 -21.33 -13.25
C GLU A 393 -6.65 -22.52 -13.88
N LYS A 394 -7.99 -22.51 -13.93
CA LYS A 394 -8.79 -23.54 -14.61
C LYS A 394 -8.42 -23.67 -16.07
N HIS A 395 -8.24 -22.53 -16.76
CA HIS A 395 -7.77 -22.53 -18.16
C HIS A 395 -6.37 -23.14 -18.34
N GLN A 396 -5.45 -22.83 -17.43
CA GLN A 396 -4.11 -23.41 -17.48
C GLN A 396 -4.12 -24.92 -17.15
N GLN A 397 -4.89 -25.34 -16.16
CA GLN A 397 -5.04 -26.76 -15.82
C GLN A 397 -5.67 -27.54 -16.96
N LEU A 398 -6.73 -27.03 -17.60
CA LEU A 398 -7.33 -27.66 -18.77
C LEU A 398 -6.34 -27.72 -19.95
N ALA A 399 -5.59 -26.64 -20.21
CA ALA A 399 -4.57 -26.63 -21.25
C ALA A 399 -3.48 -27.70 -21.01
N LEU A 400 -3.07 -27.88 -19.77
CA LEU A 400 -2.12 -28.94 -19.37
C LEU A 400 -2.74 -30.34 -19.50
N ASN A 401 -3.97 -30.53 -19.06
CA ASN A 401 -4.69 -31.82 -19.12
C ASN A 401 -4.88 -32.29 -20.57
N TYR A 402 -5.19 -31.39 -21.50
CA TYR A 402 -5.32 -31.70 -22.92
C TYR A 402 -4.00 -31.65 -23.70
N GLY A 403 -2.89 -31.32 -23.05
CA GLY A 403 -1.56 -31.25 -23.66
C GLY A 403 -1.45 -30.22 -24.77
N PHE A 404 -2.05 -29.04 -24.59
CA PHE A 404 -1.93 -27.95 -25.58
C PHE A 404 -0.51 -27.42 -25.61
N THR A 405 -0.02 -27.12 -26.81
CA THR A 405 1.19 -26.34 -26.99
C THR A 405 0.93 -24.87 -26.65
N ALA A 406 1.97 -24.10 -26.36
CA ALA A 406 1.85 -22.67 -26.05
C ALA A 406 1.04 -21.89 -27.12
N ARG A 407 1.24 -22.25 -28.41
CA ARG A 407 0.51 -21.60 -29.53
C ARG A 407 -0.95 -22.04 -29.61
N GLU A 408 -1.25 -23.30 -29.33
CA GLU A 408 -2.63 -23.79 -29.25
C GLU A 408 -3.37 -23.13 -28.08
N GLU A 409 -2.71 -22.99 -26.93
CA GLU A 409 -3.25 -22.30 -25.77
C GLU A 409 -3.58 -20.81 -26.06
N GLU A 410 -2.68 -20.08 -26.72
CA GLU A 410 -2.92 -18.70 -27.15
C GLU A 410 -4.13 -18.58 -28.08
N VAL A 411 -4.25 -19.48 -29.05
CA VAL A 411 -5.39 -19.51 -29.98
C VAL A 411 -6.68 -19.88 -29.25
N VAL A 412 -6.67 -20.87 -28.35
CA VAL A 412 -7.82 -21.26 -27.53
C VAL A 412 -8.28 -20.09 -26.66
N LYS A 413 -7.37 -19.37 -26.02
CA LYS A 413 -7.68 -18.15 -25.23
C LYS A 413 -8.39 -17.08 -26.07
N CYS A 414 -7.98 -16.86 -27.30
CA CYS A 414 -8.64 -15.93 -28.22
C CYS A 414 -10.05 -16.40 -28.62
N LEU A 415 -10.22 -17.70 -28.90
CA LEU A 415 -11.49 -18.28 -29.28
C LEU A 415 -12.53 -18.25 -28.15
N ILE A 416 -12.11 -18.54 -26.92
CA ILE A 416 -12.98 -18.49 -25.73
C ILE A 416 -13.46 -17.05 -25.46
N LYS A 417 -12.63 -16.03 -25.71
CA LYS A 417 -13.02 -14.61 -25.66
C LYS A 417 -14.01 -14.17 -26.75
N GLY A 418 -14.48 -15.08 -27.56
CA GLY A 418 -15.44 -14.79 -28.62
C GLY A 418 -14.84 -14.25 -29.92
N MET A 419 -13.50 -14.19 -30.06
CA MET A 419 -12.84 -13.61 -31.24
C MET A 419 -12.98 -14.50 -32.47
N THR A 420 -13.16 -13.90 -33.63
CA THR A 420 -13.10 -14.59 -34.93
C THR A 420 -11.66 -14.98 -35.26
N TYR A 421 -11.45 -15.96 -36.12
CA TYR A 421 -10.13 -16.35 -36.59
C TYR A 421 -9.31 -15.18 -37.15
N LYS A 422 -9.98 -14.23 -37.82
CA LYS A 422 -9.36 -13.00 -38.34
C LYS A 422 -8.86 -12.09 -37.21
N GLN A 423 -9.65 -11.95 -36.15
CA GLN A 423 -9.27 -11.16 -34.97
C GLN A 423 -8.15 -11.84 -34.17
N CYS A 424 -8.22 -13.17 -33.99
CA CYS A 424 -7.14 -13.94 -33.38
C CYS A 424 -5.84 -13.79 -34.16
N ALA A 425 -5.90 -13.87 -35.49
CA ALA A 425 -4.73 -13.72 -36.37
C ALA A 425 -4.08 -12.33 -36.21
N ALA A 426 -4.89 -11.28 -36.16
CA ALA A 426 -4.41 -9.93 -35.94
C ALA A 426 -3.77 -9.75 -34.56
N GLN A 427 -4.40 -10.31 -33.51
CA GLN A 427 -3.90 -10.20 -32.14
C GLN A 427 -2.59 -10.98 -31.91
N LEU A 428 -2.48 -12.17 -32.50
CA LEU A 428 -1.33 -13.06 -32.32
C LEU A 428 -0.21 -12.81 -33.36
N HIS A 429 -0.42 -11.86 -34.28
CA HIS A 429 0.48 -11.51 -35.37
C HIS A 429 0.88 -12.73 -36.25
N ILE A 430 -0.12 -13.58 -36.59
CA ILE A 430 0.03 -14.76 -37.44
C ILE A 430 -1.03 -14.79 -38.54
N SER A 431 -0.90 -15.68 -39.53
CA SER A 431 -1.90 -15.81 -40.58
C SER A 431 -3.20 -16.44 -40.08
N GLN A 432 -4.35 -16.11 -40.72
CA GLN A 432 -5.63 -16.73 -40.38
C GLN A 432 -5.61 -18.25 -40.57
N ASN A 433 -4.84 -18.75 -41.58
CA ASN A 433 -4.69 -20.17 -41.78
C ASN A 433 -3.90 -20.83 -40.66
N THR A 434 -2.88 -20.17 -40.13
CA THR A 434 -2.13 -20.63 -38.95
C THR A 434 -3.02 -20.72 -37.71
N VAL A 435 -3.90 -19.73 -37.51
CA VAL A 435 -4.90 -19.78 -36.41
C VAL A 435 -5.84 -20.99 -36.58
N LYS A 436 -6.36 -21.22 -37.81
CA LYS A 436 -7.22 -22.38 -38.08
C LYS A 436 -6.50 -23.70 -37.81
N PHE A 437 -5.22 -23.80 -38.21
CA PHE A 437 -4.41 -24.99 -37.96
C PHE A 437 -4.26 -25.27 -36.47
N HIS A 438 -3.90 -24.28 -35.66
CA HIS A 438 -3.77 -24.45 -34.22
C HIS A 438 -5.12 -24.72 -33.55
N ALA A 439 -6.22 -24.08 -34.02
CA ALA A 439 -7.56 -24.35 -33.51
C ALA A 439 -8.00 -25.81 -33.77
N LEU A 440 -7.76 -26.33 -34.98
CA LEU A 440 -8.10 -27.71 -35.31
C LEU A 440 -7.27 -28.72 -34.49
N ASN A 441 -6.01 -28.43 -34.24
CA ASN A 441 -5.18 -29.27 -33.40
C ASN A 441 -5.66 -29.25 -31.94
N ALA A 442 -6.04 -28.08 -31.44
CA ALA A 442 -6.63 -27.93 -30.10
C ALA A 442 -7.97 -28.70 -29.99
N TYR A 443 -8.84 -28.60 -30.99
CA TYR A 443 -10.11 -29.36 -31.02
C TYR A 443 -9.85 -30.90 -30.97
N ARG A 444 -8.89 -31.37 -31.74
CA ARG A 444 -8.51 -32.79 -31.75
C ARG A 444 -7.99 -33.24 -30.38
N LYS A 445 -7.14 -32.46 -29.76
CA LYS A 445 -6.57 -32.78 -28.46
C LYS A 445 -7.63 -32.74 -27.33
N ALA A 446 -8.56 -31.79 -27.40
CA ALA A 446 -9.69 -31.69 -26.47
C ALA A 446 -10.84 -32.64 -26.78
N ASN A 447 -10.74 -33.44 -27.86
CA ASN A 447 -11.75 -34.36 -28.35
C ASN A 447 -13.13 -33.67 -28.58
N VAL A 448 -13.07 -32.48 -29.19
CA VAL A 448 -14.24 -31.69 -29.58
C VAL A 448 -14.27 -31.43 -31.07
N SER A 449 -15.45 -31.27 -31.65
CA SER A 449 -15.63 -31.09 -33.10
C SER A 449 -15.90 -29.63 -33.52
N SER A 450 -16.24 -28.79 -32.55
CA SER A 450 -16.68 -27.43 -32.83
C SER A 450 -16.14 -26.42 -31.81
N ARG A 451 -16.13 -25.14 -32.23
CA ARG A 451 -15.82 -24.02 -31.33
C ARG A 451 -16.81 -23.95 -30.14
N GLY A 452 -18.07 -24.23 -30.38
CA GLY A 452 -19.11 -24.22 -29.33
C GLY A 452 -18.81 -25.25 -28.25
N GLU A 453 -18.45 -26.47 -28.64
CA GLU A 453 -18.03 -27.53 -27.72
C GLU A 453 -16.75 -27.18 -26.98
N LEU A 454 -15.75 -26.58 -27.63
CA LEU A 454 -14.55 -26.10 -26.96
C LEU A 454 -14.90 -25.02 -25.93
N MET A 455 -15.79 -24.08 -26.30
CA MET A 455 -16.24 -23.03 -25.37
C MET A 455 -16.98 -23.62 -24.18
N ALA A 456 -17.84 -24.63 -24.42
CA ALA A 456 -18.56 -25.32 -23.35
C ALA A 456 -17.59 -25.96 -22.33
N LEU A 457 -16.54 -26.66 -22.77
CA LEU A 457 -15.51 -27.23 -21.88
C LEU A 457 -14.83 -26.20 -20.97
N PHE A 458 -14.71 -24.96 -21.41
CA PHE A 458 -14.02 -23.91 -20.68
C PHE A 458 -14.96 -22.95 -19.93
N LEU A 459 -16.24 -22.92 -20.30
CA LEU A 459 -17.26 -22.01 -19.72
C LEU A 459 -18.30 -22.73 -18.84
N ASP A 460 -18.38 -24.09 -18.89
CA ASP A 460 -19.30 -24.85 -18.04
C ASP A 460 -18.80 -24.85 -16.57
N GLU A 461 -19.47 -24.05 -15.80
CA GLU A 461 -20.13 -23.96 -14.50
C GLU A 461 -20.28 -22.53 -14.03
#